data_a4eb464b8cd6348b34e29eb91aedd10d
#
_entry.id   a4eb464b8cd6348b34e29eb91aedd10d
#
_cell.length_a   1.000
_cell.length_b   1.000
_cell.length_c   1.000
_cell.angle_alpha   90.00
_cell.angle_beta   90.00
_cell.angle_gamma   90.00
#
_symmetry.space_group_name_H-M   'P 1'
#
loop_
_entity.id
_entity.type
_entity.pdbx_description
1 polymer ?
#
loop_
_entity_poly.entity_id
_entity_poly.type
_entity_poly.pdbx_seq_one_letter_code
_entity_poly.pdbx_strand_id
1 'polypeptide(L)'
;KNGGFASVVFNSYDKDTVRKFLSQGTRYLPGTSTIHFDEISKQRIYSAIDNVKLNTWIFIATEYSKLKNKLGRIPTYYDFENYDVLDIKKIFEVAGSYYTFLTKKERQFKYKGQLSKTAENMLNFVSTNLILSKKIEELQILSLLLKGDTKNIDEQFKDVMLAEYNKFIADYELEVSKKILTNNFVTSSVTKKKFSDCIFLDENSSMLKISKEFDKELQSEAFRELLTELVEYGIYRYNKYYKDRLYRDTNFVLYEKYSFEDICKLFSWGINYVPLAIGGYKYDERTKTLPVFINYDIDENSFNRDYTHGFLPDNGFTSMSKPRRNLESKECEYFYNDDTKIYLFMRKNKEDKDGARIFYFLGEMRTVGEPKLVHRERSGDTVIQFYYKIQTPIREDMYEYFTQDRI
;
A
#
# COMPACT_ATOMS: atom_id res chain seq x y z
N LYS A 1 -24.67 -14.76 22.92
CA LYS A 1 -24.86 -16.24 22.81
C LYS A 1 -24.30 -16.83 21.51
N ASN A 2 -23.83 -16.02 20.56
CA ASN A 2 -23.27 -16.48 19.28
C ASN A 2 -21.74 -16.73 19.31
N GLY A 3 -21.05 -16.36 20.38
CA GLY A 3 -19.60 -16.57 20.51
C GLY A 3 -19.19 -18.02 20.78
N GLY A 4 -20.06 -18.84 21.34
CA GLY A 4 -19.75 -20.21 21.71
C GLY A 4 -19.58 -21.18 20.53
N PHE A 5 -20.34 -20.98 19.45
CA PHE A 5 -20.29 -21.89 18.28
C PHE A 5 -19.01 -21.70 17.47
N ALA A 6 -18.62 -20.46 17.23
CA ALA A 6 -17.35 -20.15 16.54
C ALA A 6 -16.13 -20.67 17.33
N SER A 7 -16.12 -20.51 18.64
CA SER A 7 -15.07 -21.00 19.53
C SER A 7 -14.91 -22.52 19.47
N VAL A 8 -16.02 -23.29 19.44
CA VAL A 8 -15.99 -24.75 19.36
C VAL A 8 -15.47 -25.22 18.01
N VAL A 9 -15.88 -24.58 16.92
CA VAL A 9 -15.40 -24.94 15.58
C VAL A 9 -13.92 -24.68 15.42
N PHE A 10 -13.41 -23.54 15.87
CA PHE A 10 -12.01 -23.19 15.72
C PHE A 10 -11.06 -24.00 16.62
N ASN A 11 -11.51 -24.48 17.77
CA ASN A 11 -10.72 -25.34 18.63
C ASN A 11 -10.56 -26.78 18.11
N SER A 12 -11.41 -27.21 17.18
CA SER A 12 -11.38 -28.57 16.61
C SER A 12 -10.60 -28.68 15.29
N TYR A 13 -10.20 -27.58 14.67
CA TYR A 13 -9.52 -27.56 13.39
C TYR A 13 -8.07 -27.11 13.51
N ASP A 14 -7.19 -27.68 12.66
CA ASP A 14 -5.84 -27.18 12.51
C ASP A 14 -5.81 -25.78 11.88
N LYS A 15 -4.66 -25.12 11.97
CA LYS A 15 -4.49 -23.73 11.50
C LYS A 15 -4.74 -23.56 9.99
N ASP A 16 -4.44 -24.59 9.19
CA ASP A 16 -4.63 -24.53 7.73
C ASP A 16 -6.12 -24.64 7.38
N THR A 17 -6.86 -25.45 8.12
CA THR A 17 -8.32 -25.57 7.98
C THR A 17 -9.01 -24.29 8.39
N VAL A 18 -8.59 -23.63 9.47
CA VAL A 18 -9.12 -22.32 9.89
C VAL A 18 -8.88 -21.25 8.83
N ARG A 19 -7.68 -21.22 8.23
CA ARG A 19 -7.37 -20.28 7.14
C ARG A 19 -8.21 -20.52 5.91
N LYS A 20 -8.37 -21.77 5.50
CA LYS A 20 -9.19 -22.15 4.37
C LYS A 20 -10.65 -21.74 4.59
N PHE A 21 -11.15 -21.91 5.82
CA PHE A 21 -12.47 -21.46 6.21
C PHE A 21 -12.63 -19.95 6.10
N LEU A 22 -11.64 -19.17 6.54
CA LEU A 22 -11.66 -17.71 6.52
C LEU A 22 -11.49 -17.12 5.11
N SER A 23 -10.69 -17.79 4.26
CA SER A 23 -10.41 -17.33 2.90
C SER A 23 -11.51 -17.69 1.90
N GLN A 24 -12.20 -18.82 2.07
CA GLN A 24 -13.13 -19.39 1.09
C GLN A 24 -14.61 -19.22 1.43
N GLY A 25 -14.94 -18.70 2.65
CA GLY A 25 -16.33 -18.57 3.08
C GLY A 25 -17.10 -19.91 2.97
N THR A 26 -16.67 -20.93 3.72
CA THR A 26 -17.25 -22.27 3.61
C THR A 26 -18.71 -22.31 4.04
N ARG A 27 -19.54 -22.99 3.25
CA ARG A 27 -20.94 -23.30 3.58
C ARG A 27 -20.97 -24.39 4.65
N TYR A 28 -21.11 -23.99 5.91
CA TYR A 28 -21.29 -24.94 7.02
C TYR A 28 -22.71 -24.98 7.60
N LEU A 29 -23.62 -24.17 7.07
CA LEU A 29 -25.01 -24.18 7.47
C LEU A 29 -25.86 -24.76 6.35
N PRO A 30 -26.89 -25.57 6.67
CA PRO A 30 -27.86 -26.01 5.69
C PRO A 30 -28.59 -24.78 5.14
N GLY A 31 -28.38 -24.46 3.88
CA GLY A 31 -28.93 -23.28 3.24
C GLY A 31 -27.91 -22.41 2.53
N THR A 32 -28.34 -21.27 2.05
CA THR A 32 -27.59 -20.30 1.25
C THR A 32 -26.77 -19.29 2.06
N SER A 33 -26.64 -19.50 3.37
CA SER A 33 -25.92 -18.55 4.25
C SER A 33 -24.41 -18.73 4.14
N THR A 34 -23.70 -17.69 3.71
CA THR A 34 -22.26 -17.58 3.75
C THR A 34 -21.85 -16.65 4.90
N ILE A 35 -20.89 -17.07 5.72
CA ILE A 35 -20.30 -16.18 6.72
C ILE A 35 -19.19 -15.40 6.02
N HIS A 36 -19.38 -14.10 5.85
CA HIS A 36 -18.34 -13.19 5.41
C HIS A 36 -17.77 -12.50 6.66
N PHE A 37 -16.48 -12.70 6.89
CA PHE A 37 -15.75 -11.86 7.86
C PHE A 37 -15.43 -10.54 7.19
N ASP A 38 -15.64 -9.44 7.91
CA ASP A 38 -15.11 -8.14 7.50
C ASP A 38 -13.58 -8.18 7.44
N GLU A 39 -12.98 -7.23 6.72
CA GLU A 39 -11.54 -7.24 6.44
C GLU A 39 -10.69 -7.14 7.71
N ILE A 40 -11.20 -6.47 8.74
CA ILE A 40 -10.52 -6.29 10.01
C ILE A 40 -10.56 -7.57 10.85
N SER A 41 -11.69 -8.25 10.89
CA SER A 41 -11.81 -9.56 11.53
C SER A 41 -10.90 -10.57 10.86
N LYS A 42 -10.84 -10.61 9.53
CA LYS A 42 -9.88 -11.41 8.78
C LYS A 42 -8.44 -11.07 9.18
N GLN A 43 -8.08 -9.79 9.20
CA GLN A 43 -6.73 -9.36 9.57
C GLN A 43 -6.39 -9.66 11.04
N ARG A 44 -7.33 -9.49 11.99
CA ARG A 44 -7.14 -9.88 13.40
C ARG A 44 -6.89 -11.37 13.53
N ILE A 45 -7.67 -12.19 12.84
CA ILE A 45 -7.51 -13.64 12.87
C ILE A 45 -6.20 -14.04 12.20
N TYR A 46 -5.86 -13.45 11.06
CA TYR A 46 -4.56 -13.67 10.42
C TYR A 46 -3.41 -13.23 11.32
N SER A 47 -3.49 -12.08 11.99
CA SER A 47 -2.46 -11.62 12.94
C SER A 47 -2.33 -12.54 14.16
N ALA A 48 -3.43 -13.08 14.66
CA ALA A 48 -3.42 -14.04 15.76
C ALA A 48 -2.82 -15.40 15.33
N ILE A 49 -3.06 -15.80 14.08
CA ILE A 49 -2.47 -17.01 13.47
C ILE A 49 -1.00 -16.76 13.08
N ASP A 50 -0.61 -15.54 12.71
CA ASP A 50 0.72 -15.12 12.24
C ASP A 50 1.82 -15.08 13.33
N ASN A 51 1.49 -15.40 14.58
CA ASN A 51 2.50 -15.76 15.56
C ASN A 51 3.32 -17.02 15.17
N VAL A 52 2.90 -17.74 14.13
CA VAL A 52 3.70 -18.73 13.42
C VAL A 52 4.36 -18.02 12.23
N LYS A 53 5.67 -18.10 12.07
CA LYS A 53 6.48 -17.52 10.99
C LYS A 53 6.02 -17.96 9.58
N LEU A 54 4.91 -17.39 9.11
CA LEU A 54 4.23 -17.77 7.85
C LEU A 54 4.89 -17.17 6.60
N ASN A 55 5.74 -16.17 6.78
CA ASN A 55 6.56 -15.62 5.72
C ASN A 55 7.90 -16.34 5.58
N THR A 56 7.95 -17.65 5.87
CA THR A 56 9.14 -18.44 5.63
C THR A 56 9.11 -19.02 4.23
N TRP A 57 10.29 -19.13 3.63
CA TRP A 57 10.48 -19.84 2.36
C TRP A 57 9.81 -21.23 2.36
N ILE A 58 9.92 -21.97 3.47
CA ILE A 58 9.38 -23.34 3.59
C ILE A 58 7.85 -23.32 3.43
N PHE A 59 7.16 -22.41 4.13
CA PHE A 59 5.70 -22.31 4.05
C PHE A 59 5.26 -21.97 2.63
N ILE A 60 5.84 -20.91 2.05
CA ILE A 60 5.51 -20.45 0.69
C ILE A 60 5.77 -21.55 -0.34
N ALA A 61 6.90 -22.23 -0.23
CA ALA A 61 7.25 -23.34 -1.13
C ALA A 61 6.31 -24.54 -0.98
N THR A 62 5.75 -24.76 0.21
CA THR A 62 4.77 -25.82 0.47
C THR A 62 3.42 -25.49 -0.17
N GLU A 63 2.90 -24.28 0.07
CA GLU A 63 1.63 -23.83 -0.51
C GLU A 63 1.70 -23.77 -2.05
N TYR A 64 2.79 -23.25 -2.59
CA TYR A 64 3.07 -23.30 -4.02
C TYR A 64 3.03 -24.74 -4.57
N SER A 65 3.67 -25.70 -3.87
CA SER A 65 3.69 -27.09 -4.32
C SER A 65 2.29 -27.73 -4.31
N LYS A 66 1.46 -27.41 -3.33
CA LYS A 66 0.05 -27.83 -3.29
C LYS A 66 -0.71 -27.33 -4.52
N LEU A 67 -0.57 -26.03 -4.83
CA LEU A 67 -1.21 -25.42 -6.00
C LEU A 67 -0.70 -26.04 -7.31
N LYS A 68 0.63 -26.17 -7.46
CA LYS A 68 1.26 -26.81 -8.62
C LYS A 68 0.74 -28.22 -8.84
N ASN A 69 0.68 -29.06 -7.79
CA ASN A 69 0.18 -30.43 -7.87
C ASN A 69 -1.29 -30.47 -8.26
N LYS A 70 -2.10 -29.54 -7.75
CA LYS A 70 -3.52 -29.43 -8.12
C LYS A 70 -3.70 -29.08 -9.60
N LEU A 71 -2.83 -28.26 -10.15
CA LEU A 71 -2.90 -27.79 -11.55
C LEU A 71 -2.18 -28.73 -12.53
N GLY A 72 -1.27 -29.59 -12.07
CA GLY A 72 -0.41 -30.39 -12.92
C GLY A 72 0.64 -29.61 -13.72
N ARG A 73 0.78 -28.29 -13.47
CA ARG A 73 1.72 -27.39 -14.16
C ARG A 73 2.22 -26.30 -13.21
N ILE A 74 3.25 -25.55 -13.62
CA ILE A 74 3.67 -24.33 -12.91
C ILE A 74 2.51 -23.35 -12.91
N PRO A 75 2.08 -22.83 -11.72
CA PRO A 75 1.04 -21.80 -11.63
C PRO A 75 1.42 -20.51 -12.36
N THR A 76 0.47 -19.86 -12.99
CA THR A 76 0.57 -18.49 -13.48
C THR A 76 0.24 -17.50 -12.35
N TYR A 77 0.47 -16.21 -12.55
CA TYR A 77 0.03 -15.18 -11.60
C TYR A 77 -1.49 -15.24 -11.32
N TYR A 78 -2.29 -15.51 -12.35
CA TYR A 78 -3.75 -15.58 -12.24
C TYR A 78 -4.24 -16.81 -11.46
N ASP A 79 -3.47 -17.91 -11.44
CA ASP A 79 -3.83 -19.08 -10.64
C ASP A 79 -3.80 -18.77 -9.14
N PHE A 80 -2.85 -17.95 -8.68
CA PHE A 80 -2.82 -17.50 -7.28
C PHE A 80 -4.07 -16.70 -6.91
N GLU A 81 -4.55 -15.87 -7.82
CA GLU A 81 -5.77 -15.07 -7.63
C GLU A 81 -7.06 -15.90 -7.66
N ASN A 82 -7.08 -16.98 -8.47
CA ASN A 82 -8.29 -17.81 -8.66
C ASN A 82 -8.46 -18.88 -7.57
N TYR A 83 -7.37 -19.36 -7.01
CA TYR A 83 -7.41 -20.47 -6.05
C TYR A 83 -7.26 -20.04 -4.60
N ASP A 84 -6.93 -18.76 -4.33
CA ASP A 84 -6.80 -18.18 -2.98
C ASP A 84 -5.97 -19.04 -2.00
N VAL A 85 -4.97 -19.75 -2.52
CA VAL A 85 -4.11 -20.66 -1.72
C VAL A 85 -2.97 -19.87 -1.08
N LEU A 86 -2.41 -18.93 -1.85
CA LEU A 86 -1.26 -18.13 -1.46
C LEU A 86 -1.32 -16.79 -2.19
N ASP A 87 -1.32 -15.67 -1.47
CA ASP A 87 -1.14 -14.37 -2.10
C ASP A 87 0.28 -14.27 -2.69
N ILE A 88 0.37 -13.97 -3.98
CA ILE A 88 1.63 -13.78 -4.72
C ILE A 88 2.54 -12.72 -4.06
N LYS A 89 1.95 -11.75 -3.36
CA LYS A 89 2.67 -10.76 -2.56
C LYS A 89 3.67 -11.41 -1.61
N LYS A 90 3.32 -12.52 -0.97
CA LYS A 90 4.23 -13.26 -0.07
C LYS A 90 5.44 -13.84 -0.80
N ILE A 91 5.26 -14.25 -2.05
CA ILE A 91 6.39 -14.67 -2.90
C ILE A 91 7.30 -13.48 -3.19
N PHE A 92 6.73 -12.31 -3.52
CA PHE A 92 7.51 -11.11 -3.79
C PHE A 92 8.30 -10.64 -2.55
N GLU A 93 7.69 -10.69 -1.37
CA GLU A 93 8.34 -10.35 -0.10
C GLU A 93 9.54 -11.24 0.22
N VAL A 94 9.44 -12.54 -0.03
CA VAL A 94 10.49 -13.52 0.34
C VAL A 94 11.54 -13.70 -0.76
N ALA A 95 11.15 -13.67 -2.02
CA ALA A 95 12.01 -13.96 -3.16
C ALA A 95 12.38 -12.76 -4.01
N GLY A 96 11.66 -11.64 -3.89
CA GLY A 96 11.80 -10.45 -4.72
C GLY A 96 10.90 -10.48 -5.95
N SER A 97 10.80 -11.61 -6.65
CA SER A 97 9.90 -11.84 -7.77
C SER A 97 9.50 -13.30 -7.88
N TYR A 98 8.47 -13.57 -8.66
CA TYR A 98 8.06 -14.94 -8.96
C TYR A 98 9.13 -15.67 -9.80
N TYR A 99 9.78 -14.97 -10.73
CA TYR A 99 10.92 -15.53 -11.47
C TYR A 99 12.02 -16.02 -10.50
N THR A 100 12.47 -15.15 -9.58
CA THR A 100 13.51 -15.52 -8.61
C THR A 100 13.06 -16.68 -7.70
N PHE A 101 11.78 -16.76 -7.36
CA PHE A 101 11.22 -17.90 -6.64
C PHE A 101 11.31 -19.18 -7.48
N LEU A 102 10.85 -19.17 -8.73
CA LEU A 102 10.84 -20.32 -9.61
C LEU A 102 12.26 -20.84 -9.93
N THR A 103 13.24 -19.96 -10.13
CA THR A 103 14.64 -20.38 -10.38
C THR A 103 15.24 -21.17 -9.21
N LYS A 104 14.82 -20.88 -7.97
CA LYS A 104 15.25 -21.59 -6.77
C LYS A 104 14.42 -22.85 -6.50
N LYS A 105 13.12 -22.82 -6.79
CA LYS A 105 12.17 -23.88 -6.45
C LYS A 105 12.11 -24.97 -7.52
N GLU A 106 12.15 -24.59 -8.80
CA GLU A 106 11.95 -25.50 -9.92
C GLU A 106 13.27 -25.86 -10.62
N ARG A 107 13.55 -27.16 -10.73
CA ARG A 107 14.77 -27.63 -11.43
C ARG A 107 14.70 -27.40 -12.95
N GLN A 108 13.53 -27.61 -13.54
CA GLN A 108 13.28 -27.56 -14.99
C GLN A 108 12.47 -26.31 -15.37
N PHE A 109 12.73 -25.17 -14.73
CA PHE A 109 12.08 -23.93 -15.11
C PHE A 109 12.64 -23.43 -16.45
N LYS A 110 11.75 -23.20 -17.44
CA LYS A 110 12.09 -22.82 -18.83
C LYS A 110 13.12 -21.70 -18.90
N TYR A 111 12.98 -20.64 -18.11
CA TYR A 111 13.82 -19.45 -18.19
C TYR A 111 14.99 -19.42 -17.21
N LYS A 112 15.25 -20.52 -16.52
CA LYS A 112 16.30 -20.58 -15.50
C LYS A 112 17.68 -20.31 -16.11
N GLY A 113 18.37 -19.29 -15.57
CA GLY A 113 19.71 -18.91 -16.04
C GLY A 113 19.75 -18.15 -17.37
N GLN A 114 18.61 -17.73 -17.92
CA GLN A 114 18.54 -17.00 -19.19
C GLN A 114 18.59 -15.46 -19.02
N LEU A 115 18.38 -14.96 -17.79
CA LEU A 115 18.37 -13.52 -17.54
C LEU A 115 19.73 -13.03 -17.05
N SER A 116 20.06 -11.80 -17.41
CA SER A 116 21.13 -11.03 -16.80
C SER A 116 20.77 -10.69 -15.35
N LYS A 117 21.75 -10.28 -14.55
CA LYS A 117 21.51 -9.81 -13.18
C LYS A 117 20.64 -8.55 -13.15
N THR A 118 20.82 -7.66 -14.09
CA THR A 118 20.02 -6.44 -14.26
C THR A 118 18.56 -6.79 -14.59
N ALA A 119 18.31 -7.69 -15.54
CA ALA A 119 16.97 -8.16 -15.87
C ALA A 119 16.27 -8.80 -14.66
N GLU A 120 16.97 -9.64 -13.88
CA GLU A 120 16.44 -10.18 -12.62
C GLU A 120 16.06 -9.06 -11.62
N ASN A 121 16.93 -8.05 -11.45
CA ASN A 121 16.67 -6.93 -10.58
C ASN A 121 15.49 -6.09 -11.06
N MET A 122 15.34 -5.88 -12.37
CA MET A 122 14.19 -5.19 -12.93
C MET A 122 12.88 -5.92 -12.66
N LEU A 123 12.84 -7.26 -12.78
CA LEU A 123 11.66 -8.05 -12.37
C LEU A 123 11.37 -7.93 -10.87
N ASN A 124 12.42 -7.94 -10.04
CA ASN A 124 12.28 -7.76 -8.60
C ASN A 124 11.75 -6.34 -8.26
N PHE A 125 12.24 -5.32 -8.95
CA PHE A 125 11.78 -3.94 -8.77
C PHE A 125 10.30 -3.80 -9.15
N VAL A 126 9.90 -4.28 -10.32
CA VAL A 126 8.49 -4.22 -10.76
C VAL A 126 7.59 -4.97 -9.78
N SER A 127 7.99 -6.17 -9.33
CA SER A 127 7.21 -6.97 -8.38
C SER A 127 7.02 -6.26 -7.04
N THR A 128 8.08 -5.70 -6.46
CA THR A 128 8.06 -5.17 -5.09
C THR A 128 7.74 -3.69 -4.99
N ASN A 129 8.08 -2.88 -6.00
CA ASN A 129 7.95 -1.43 -5.93
C ASN A 129 6.83 -0.86 -6.81
N LEU A 130 6.39 -1.60 -7.84
CA LEU A 130 5.31 -1.14 -8.71
C LEU A 130 4.00 -1.89 -8.45
N ILE A 131 3.98 -3.21 -8.52
CA ILE A 131 2.75 -3.99 -8.32
C ILE A 131 2.19 -3.82 -6.90
N LEU A 132 3.06 -3.75 -5.89
CA LEU A 132 2.64 -3.58 -4.50
C LEU A 132 2.37 -2.12 -4.12
N SER A 133 2.73 -1.15 -4.95
CA SER A 133 2.58 0.29 -4.65
C SER A 133 1.14 0.81 -4.76
N LYS A 134 0.20 0.02 -5.28
CA LYS A 134 -1.20 0.41 -5.48
C LYS A 134 -1.38 1.61 -6.44
N LYS A 135 -0.42 1.81 -7.36
CA LYS A 135 -0.37 2.91 -8.32
C LYS A 135 -0.29 2.33 -9.74
N ILE A 136 -1.08 2.87 -10.67
CA ILE A 136 -1.23 2.29 -12.01
C ILE A 136 -0.31 2.93 -13.05
N GLU A 137 0.07 4.18 -12.85
CA GLU A 137 0.73 5.00 -13.86
C GLU A 137 2.02 4.36 -14.37
N GLU A 138 2.89 3.89 -13.48
CA GLU A 138 4.17 3.27 -13.84
C GLU A 138 3.97 1.97 -14.62
N LEU A 139 2.94 1.20 -14.27
CA LEU A 139 2.61 -0.05 -14.97
C LEU A 139 2.09 0.23 -16.39
N GLN A 140 1.29 1.29 -16.58
CA GLN A 140 0.82 1.70 -17.91
C GLN A 140 1.97 2.24 -18.77
N ILE A 141 2.89 3.02 -18.19
CA ILE A 141 4.09 3.46 -18.91
C ILE A 141 4.91 2.25 -19.37
N LEU A 142 5.17 1.28 -18.50
CA LEU A 142 5.90 0.06 -18.85
C LEU A 142 5.17 -0.75 -19.93
N SER A 143 3.84 -0.85 -19.85
CA SER A 143 3.02 -1.54 -20.86
C SER A 143 3.18 -0.90 -22.24
N LEU A 144 3.18 0.44 -22.32
CA LEU A 144 3.40 1.16 -23.60
C LEU A 144 4.82 0.95 -24.14
N LEU A 145 5.83 1.02 -23.29
CA LEU A 145 7.22 0.75 -23.68
C LEU A 145 7.41 -0.67 -24.24
N LEU A 146 6.73 -1.67 -23.64
CA LEU A 146 6.80 -3.06 -24.08
C LEU A 146 6.10 -3.30 -25.43
N LYS A 147 5.11 -2.49 -25.82
CA LYS A 147 4.44 -2.57 -27.13
C LYS A 147 5.31 -2.10 -28.29
N GLY A 148 6.42 -1.40 -28.00
CA GLY A 148 7.43 -1.02 -28.99
C GLY A 148 7.09 0.20 -29.85
N ASP A 149 5.90 0.78 -29.75
CA ASP A 149 5.58 2.06 -30.37
C ASP A 149 6.01 3.20 -29.44
N THR A 150 7.23 3.68 -29.67
CA THR A 150 7.85 4.71 -28.82
C THR A 150 7.59 6.14 -29.31
N LYS A 151 6.71 6.33 -30.31
CA LYS A 151 6.35 7.66 -30.78
C LYS A 151 5.27 8.24 -29.89
N ASN A 152 5.52 9.44 -29.35
CA ASN A 152 4.55 10.17 -28.51
C ASN A 152 4.01 9.37 -27.30
N ILE A 153 4.88 8.64 -26.58
CA ILE A 153 4.46 7.84 -25.41
C ILE A 153 3.75 8.70 -24.37
N ASP A 154 4.16 9.96 -24.20
CA ASP A 154 3.53 10.89 -23.23
C ASP A 154 2.05 11.11 -23.56
N GLU A 155 1.71 11.30 -24.84
CA GLU A 155 0.32 11.48 -25.30
C GLU A 155 -0.45 10.15 -25.17
N GLN A 156 0.11 9.05 -25.69
CA GLN A 156 -0.51 7.73 -25.54
C GLN A 156 -0.78 7.38 -24.08
N PHE A 157 0.15 7.70 -23.18
CA PHE A 157 -0.04 7.48 -21.75
C PHE A 157 -1.19 8.33 -21.18
N LYS A 158 -1.24 9.62 -21.49
CA LYS A 158 -2.32 10.51 -21.07
C LYS A 158 -3.68 10.04 -21.61
N ASP A 159 -3.72 9.58 -22.86
CA ASP A 159 -4.93 9.05 -23.50
C ASP A 159 -5.42 7.77 -22.81
N VAL A 160 -4.53 6.81 -22.52
CA VAL A 160 -4.86 5.58 -21.81
C VAL A 160 -5.38 5.90 -20.38
N MET A 161 -4.71 6.82 -19.68
CA MET A 161 -5.13 7.20 -18.33
C MET A 161 -6.51 7.86 -18.33
N LEU A 162 -6.79 8.69 -19.31
CA LEU A 162 -8.10 9.32 -19.47
C LEU A 162 -9.18 8.30 -19.88
N ALA A 163 -8.91 7.49 -20.89
CA ALA A 163 -9.90 6.55 -21.46
C ALA A 163 -10.22 5.38 -20.50
N GLU A 164 -9.22 4.79 -19.87
CA GLU A 164 -9.41 3.59 -19.05
C GLU A 164 -9.67 3.91 -17.57
N TYR A 165 -9.09 5.00 -17.03
CA TYR A 165 -9.16 5.33 -15.61
C TYR A 165 -9.90 6.62 -15.29
N ASN A 166 -10.41 7.31 -16.32
CA ASN A 166 -11.04 8.64 -16.19
C ASN A 166 -10.15 9.62 -15.40
N LYS A 167 -8.84 9.54 -15.63
CA LYS A 167 -7.82 10.29 -14.89
C LYS A 167 -7.03 11.19 -15.82
N PHE A 168 -7.13 12.51 -15.57
CA PHE A 168 -6.26 13.50 -16.19
C PHE A 168 -4.90 13.51 -15.47
N ILE A 169 -3.80 13.39 -16.23
CA ILE A 169 -2.44 13.38 -15.70
C ILE A 169 -1.79 14.74 -15.84
N ALA A 170 -1.52 15.38 -14.72
CA ALA A 170 -0.76 16.63 -14.67
C ALA A 170 0.75 16.37 -14.86
N ASP A 171 1.47 17.39 -15.33
CA ASP A 171 2.92 17.24 -15.60
C ASP A 171 3.73 16.85 -14.35
N TYR A 172 3.34 17.31 -13.17
CA TYR A 172 3.99 16.93 -11.92
C TYR A 172 3.77 15.45 -11.55
N GLU A 173 2.62 14.86 -11.92
CA GLU A 173 2.35 13.43 -11.70
C GLU A 173 3.22 12.58 -12.62
N LEU A 174 3.37 13.01 -13.87
CA LEU A 174 4.27 12.39 -14.84
C LEU A 174 5.73 12.48 -14.37
N GLU A 175 6.16 13.61 -13.82
CA GLU A 175 7.50 13.78 -13.23
C GLU A 175 7.75 12.77 -12.10
N VAL A 176 6.77 12.53 -11.23
CA VAL A 176 6.90 11.56 -10.14
C VAL A 176 7.00 10.14 -10.68
N SER A 177 6.19 9.78 -11.67
CA SER A 177 6.28 8.46 -12.32
C SER A 177 7.65 8.25 -12.99
N LYS A 178 8.22 9.28 -13.64
CA LYS A 178 9.59 9.24 -14.15
C LYS A 178 10.61 8.98 -13.02
N LYS A 179 10.52 9.71 -11.91
CA LYS A 179 11.42 9.49 -10.75
C LYS A 179 11.31 8.08 -10.18
N ILE A 180 10.11 7.49 -10.16
CA ILE A 180 9.91 6.11 -9.72
C ILE A 180 10.59 5.14 -10.69
N LEU A 181 10.37 5.29 -12.00
CA LEU A 181 10.91 4.42 -13.06
C LEU A 181 12.41 4.61 -13.32
N THR A 182 13.03 5.61 -12.75
CA THR A 182 14.49 5.85 -12.74
C THR A 182 15.13 5.58 -11.37
N ASN A 183 14.39 4.99 -10.43
CA ASN A 183 14.83 4.73 -9.05
C ASN A 183 15.29 5.99 -8.28
N ASN A 184 14.77 7.18 -8.66
CA ASN A 184 15.12 8.47 -8.06
C ASN A 184 14.10 8.96 -7.02
N PHE A 185 13.00 8.24 -6.82
CA PHE A 185 12.00 8.56 -5.81
C PHE A 185 12.35 8.00 -4.42
N VAL A 186 13.32 7.13 -4.30
CA VAL A 186 13.66 6.39 -3.07
C VAL A 186 14.57 7.21 -2.17
N THR A 187 14.25 7.28 -0.88
CA THR A 187 15.10 7.97 0.13
C THR A 187 16.07 7.02 0.83
N SER A 188 15.77 5.72 0.88
CA SER A 188 16.65 4.72 1.48
C SER A 188 17.87 4.46 0.60
N SER A 189 19.06 4.76 1.11
CA SER A 189 20.33 4.48 0.42
C SER A 189 20.49 2.98 0.10
N VAL A 190 20.00 2.11 0.97
CA VAL A 190 20.04 0.65 0.80
C VAL A 190 19.15 0.23 -0.39
N THR A 191 17.92 0.70 -0.44
CA THR A 191 16.98 0.39 -1.54
C THR A 191 17.48 1.00 -2.85
N LYS A 192 17.96 2.25 -2.82
CA LYS A 192 18.52 2.92 -3.99
C LYS A 192 19.71 2.16 -4.57
N LYS A 193 20.62 1.67 -3.72
CA LYS A 193 21.77 0.86 -4.13
C LYS A 193 21.33 -0.52 -4.67
N LYS A 194 20.35 -1.16 -4.02
CA LYS A 194 19.82 -2.48 -4.44
C LYS A 194 19.29 -2.46 -5.87
N PHE A 195 18.64 -1.37 -6.28
CA PHE A 195 17.99 -1.22 -7.57
C PHE A 195 18.65 -0.16 -8.46
N SER A 196 19.94 0.10 -8.25
CA SER A 196 20.67 1.14 -8.99
C SER A 196 20.77 0.90 -10.50
N ASP A 197 20.59 -0.35 -10.93
CA ASP A 197 20.56 -0.80 -12.32
C ASP A 197 19.15 -0.85 -12.92
N CYS A 198 18.11 -0.56 -12.11
CA CYS A 198 16.71 -0.58 -12.55
C CYS A 198 16.28 0.79 -13.09
N ILE A 199 16.82 1.16 -14.25
CA ILE A 199 16.53 2.42 -14.93
C ILE A 199 15.72 2.09 -16.19
N PHE A 200 14.42 2.36 -16.17
CA PHE A 200 13.52 2.05 -17.29
C PHE A 200 13.41 3.22 -18.29
N LEU A 201 13.56 4.45 -17.81
CA LEU A 201 13.45 5.67 -18.60
C LEU A 201 14.78 6.43 -18.68
N ASP A 202 14.99 7.14 -19.77
CA ASP A 202 16.10 8.08 -19.94
C ASP A 202 15.90 9.31 -19.03
N GLU A 203 16.75 9.45 -18.01
CA GLU A 203 16.69 10.54 -17.03
C GLU A 203 16.88 11.92 -17.65
N ASN A 204 17.61 12.00 -18.76
CA ASN A 204 17.95 13.27 -19.44
C ASN A 204 16.87 13.72 -20.43
N SER A 205 15.88 12.89 -20.71
CA SER A 205 14.78 13.22 -21.61
C SER A 205 13.67 13.97 -20.87
N SER A 206 13.17 15.05 -21.46
CA SER A 206 11.95 15.73 -20.97
C SER A 206 10.69 14.87 -21.20
N MET A 207 10.70 14.01 -22.21
CA MET A 207 9.62 13.11 -22.59
C MET A 207 9.86 11.70 -22.01
N LEU A 208 8.81 10.86 -21.99
CA LEU A 208 8.92 9.43 -21.70
C LEU A 208 9.72 8.76 -22.82
N LYS A 209 10.93 8.36 -22.52
CA LYS A 209 11.83 7.69 -23.46
C LYS A 209 12.49 6.52 -22.77
N ILE A 210 12.59 5.41 -23.48
CA ILE A 210 13.29 4.21 -23.00
C ILE A 210 14.76 4.49 -22.70
N SER A 211 15.28 3.98 -21.59
CA SER A 211 16.70 4.04 -21.27
C SER A 211 17.52 3.06 -22.12
N LYS A 212 18.81 3.31 -22.26
CA LYS A 212 19.72 2.38 -22.94
C LYS A 212 19.84 1.05 -22.20
N GLU A 213 19.83 1.09 -20.88
CA GLU A 213 19.91 -0.07 -20.00
C GLU A 213 18.70 -0.98 -20.21
N PHE A 214 17.50 -0.41 -20.20
CA PHE A 214 16.27 -1.18 -20.37
C PHE A 214 16.13 -1.71 -21.81
N ASP A 215 16.42 -0.89 -22.82
CA ASP A 215 16.41 -1.30 -24.22
C ASP A 215 17.34 -2.49 -24.48
N LYS A 216 18.55 -2.49 -23.89
CA LYS A 216 19.48 -3.60 -23.93
C LYS A 216 18.90 -4.89 -23.36
N GLU A 217 18.26 -4.82 -22.20
CA GLU A 217 17.67 -6.00 -21.56
C GLU A 217 16.45 -6.52 -22.35
N LEU A 218 15.70 -5.66 -23.02
CA LEU A 218 14.58 -6.03 -23.90
C LEU A 218 15.00 -6.81 -25.16
N GLN A 219 16.29 -6.88 -25.48
CA GLN A 219 16.77 -7.77 -26.54
C GLN A 219 16.66 -9.26 -26.16
N SER A 220 16.57 -9.57 -24.86
CA SER A 220 16.27 -10.92 -24.37
C SER A 220 14.77 -11.22 -24.50
N GLU A 221 14.42 -12.19 -25.36
CA GLU A 221 13.04 -12.67 -25.49
C GLU A 221 12.47 -13.16 -24.14
N ALA A 222 13.27 -13.92 -23.40
CA ALA A 222 12.89 -14.42 -22.07
C ALA A 222 12.56 -13.30 -21.09
N PHE A 223 13.35 -12.23 -21.06
CA PHE A 223 13.07 -11.10 -20.21
C PHE A 223 11.80 -10.35 -20.64
N ARG A 224 11.64 -10.11 -21.93
CA ARG A 224 10.48 -9.43 -22.49
C ARG A 224 9.18 -10.18 -22.21
N GLU A 225 9.15 -11.52 -22.40
CA GLU A 225 7.99 -12.36 -22.08
C GLU A 225 7.63 -12.26 -20.58
N LEU A 226 8.62 -12.48 -19.70
CA LEU A 226 8.41 -12.45 -18.25
C LEU A 226 7.99 -11.08 -17.73
N LEU A 227 8.56 -10.00 -18.26
CA LEU A 227 8.20 -8.65 -17.85
C LEU A 227 6.81 -8.27 -18.38
N THR A 228 6.45 -8.66 -19.60
CA THR A 228 5.11 -8.43 -20.16
C THR A 228 4.05 -9.11 -19.30
N GLU A 229 4.21 -10.40 -19.00
CA GLU A 229 3.29 -11.14 -18.13
C GLU A 229 3.15 -10.48 -16.73
N LEU A 230 4.29 -10.03 -16.17
CA LEU A 230 4.32 -9.38 -14.87
C LEU A 230 3.59 -8.03 -14.87
N VAL A 231 3.79 -7.21 -15.90
CA VAL A 231 3.14 -5.90 -16.03
C VAL A 231 1.64 -6.06 -16.29
N GLU A 232 1.25 -6.97 -17.19
CA GLU A 232 -0.16 -7.28 -17.44
C GLU A 232 -0.88 -7.77 -16.18
N TYR A 233 -0.23 -8.65 -15.42
CA TYR A 233 -0.75 -9.07 -14.12
C TYR A 233 -0.88 -7.91 -13.13
N GLY A 234 0.10 -7.02 -13.07
CA GLY A 234 0.06 -5.83 -12.21
C GLY A 234 -1.13 -4.92 -12.54
N ILE A 235 -1.39 -4.69 -13.84
CA ILE A 235 -2.55 -3.92 -14.32
C ILE A 235 -3.86 -4.64 -13.96
N TYR A 236 -3.94 -5.95 -14.21
CA TYR A 236 -5.10 -6.76 -13.81
C TYR A 236 -5.38 -6.66 -12.30
N ARG A 237 -4.33 -6.79 -11.46
CA ARG A 237 -4.45 -6.70 -10.01
C ARG A 237 -4.94 -5.31 -9.57
N TYR A 238 -4.39 -4.24 -10.15
CA TYR A 238 -4.86 -2.88 -9.87
C TYR A 238 -6.34 -2.71 -10.24
N ASN A 239 -6.73 -3.14 -11.44
CA ASN A 239 -8.12 -3.04 -11.89
C ASN A 239 -9.07 -3.82 -10.99
N LYS A 240 -8.69 -5.02 -10.55
CA LYS A 240 -9.50 -5.88 -9.67
C LYS A 240 -9.68 -5.30 -8.27
N TYR A 241 -8.63 -4.71 -7.68
CA TYR A 241 -8.65 -4.37 -6.26
C TYR A 241 -8.77 -2.88 -5.97
N TYR A 242 -8.44 -2.01 -6.91
CA TYR A 242 -8.33 -0.57 -6.63
C TYR A 242 -9.17 0.30 -7.53
N LYS A 243 -9.19 0.10 -8.85
CA LYS A 243 -9.77 0.99 -9.86
C LYS A 243 -11.15 1.55 -9.48
N ASP A 244 -12.10 0.67 -9.14
CA ASP A 244 -13.50 1.05 -8.86
C ASP A 244 -13.76 1.33 -7.36
N ARG A 245 -12.73 1.35 -6.54
CA ARG A 245 -12.82 1.53 -5.09
C ARG A 245 -12.12 2.80 -4.60
N LEU A 246 -11.60 3.61 -5.51
CA LEU A 246 -10.91 4.84 -5.15
C LEU A 246 -11.85 5.80 -4.44
N TYR A 247 -11.33 6.44 -3.40
CA TYR A 247 -12.07 7.41 -2.62
C TYR A 247 -12.10 8.75 -3.36
N ARG A 248 -13.26 9.13 -3.90
CA ARG A 248 -13.46 10.37 -4.64
C ARG A 248 -12.41 10.56 -5.75
N ASP A 249 -11.77 11.71 -5.80
CA ASP A 249 -10.71 12.10 -6.74
C ASP A 249 -9.29 11.79 -6.22
N THR A 250 -9.15 10.80 -5.35
CA THR A 250 -7.86 10.36 -4.79
C THR A 250 -7.39 9.04 -5.39
N ASN A 251 -6.11 8.70 -5.17
CA ASN A 251 -5.55 7.39 -5.48
C ASN A 251 -5.62 6.42 -4.28
N PHE A 252 -6.45 6.71 -3.29
CA PHE A 252 -6.58 5.92 -2.07
C PHE A 252 -7.92 5.18 -2.02
N VAL A 253 -7.91 4.01 -1.38
CA VAL A 253 -9.11 3.23 -1.07
C VAL A 253 -9.36 3.33 0.43
N LEU A 254 -10.60 3.63 0.83
CA LEU A 254 -10.98 3.71 2.26
C LEU A 254 -10.68 2.38 2.97
N TYR A 255 -10.12 2.50 4.17
CA TYR A 255 -9.79 1.40 5.06
C TYR A 255 -8.68 0.47 4.57
N GLU A 256 -8.03 0.78 3.45
CA GLU A 256 -6.80 0.12 3.04
C GLU A 256 -5.59 0.67 3.81
N LYS A 257 -4.55 -0.16 3.91
CA LYS A 257 -3.31 0.17 4.61
C LYS A 257 -2.27 0.75 3.66
N TYR A 258 -1.61 1.83 4.08
CA TYR A 258 -0.58 2.53 3.31
C TYR A 258 0.65 2.83 4.17
N SER A 259 1.83 2.65 3.61
CA SER A 259 3.09 3.15 4.16
C SER A 259 3.27 4.65 3.84
N PHE A 260 4.21 5.31 4.53
CA PHE A 260 4.56 6.68 4.17
C PHE A 260 5.04 6.83 2.73
N GLU A 261 5.76 5.84 2.21
CA GLU A 261 6.23 5.83 0.83
C GLU A 261 5.06 5.73 -0.16
N ASP A 262 4.11 4.83 0.09
CA ASP A 262 2.88 4.75 -0.72
C ASP A 262 2.14 6.08 -0.75
N ILE A 263 2.02 6.73 0.41
CA ILE A 263 1.30 8.00 0.54
C ILE A 263 2.00 9.10 -0.26
N CYS A 264 3.32 9.21 -0.19
CA CYS A 264 4.07 10.16 -0.99
C CYS A 264 3.93 9.90 -2.50
N LYS A 265 3.95 8.63 -2.92
CA LYS A 265 3.75 8.22 -4.31
C LYS A 265 2.34 8.54 -4.81
N LEU A 266 1.32 8.18 -4.02
CA LEU A 266 -0.08 8.31 -4.40
C LEU A 266 -0.58 9.75 -4.39
N PHE A 267 -0.01 10.63 -3.56
CA PHE A 267 -0.22 12.07 -3.64
C PHE A 267 0.64 12.75 -4.71
N SER A 268 1.48 11.99 -5.39
CA SER A 268 2.43 12.54 -6.37
C SER A 268 3.30 13.66 -5.80
N TRP A 269 3.74 13.52 -4.56
CA TRP A 269 4.70 14.45 -3.97
C TRP A 269 6.03 14.36 -4.73
N GLY A 270 6.69 15.50 -4.92
CA GLY A 270 7.96 15.55 -5.68
C GLY A 270 9.13 14.84 -5.00
N ILE A 271 8.97 14.49 -3.73
CA ILE A 271 9.99 13.86 -2.89
C ILE A 271 9.32 12.77 -2.03
N ASN A 272 10.01 11.65 -1.85
CA ASN A 272 9.66 10.68 -0.83
C ASN A 272 10.26 11.09 0.52
N TYR A 273 9.45 11.59 1.42
CA TYR A 273 9.90 12.00 2.74
C TYR A 273 10.16 10.81 3.66
N VAL A 274 11.26 10.88 4.41
CA VAL A 274 11.46 9.95 5.53
C VAL A 274 10.40 10.18 6.61
N PRO A 275 9.95 9.13 7.30
CA PRO A 275 8.89 9.25 8.32
C PRO A 275 9.18 10.28 9.41
N LEU A 276 10.45 10.47 9.78
CA LEU A 276 10.86 11.47 10.77
C LEU A 276 10.57 12.90 10.29
N ALA A 277 10.75 13.16 8.99
CA ALA A 277 10.49 14.48 8.40
C ALA A 277 8.99 14.80 8.30
N ILE A 278 8.13 13.78 8.26
CA ILE A 278 6.68 13.94 8.24
C ILE A 278 6.15 14.28 9.65
N GLY A 279 6.52 13.49 10.66
CA GLY A 279 6.29 13.78 12.07
C GLY A 279 4.85 14.10 12.46
N GLY A 280 3.89 13.26 12.14
CA GLY A 280 2.47 13.42 12.51
C GLY A 280 1.63 14.10 11.41
N TYR A 281 2.15 15.07 10.68
CA TYR A 281 1.53 15.65 9.49
C TYR A 281 2.57 16.36 8.63
N LYS A 282 2.27 16.52 7.34
CA LYS A 282 3.12 17.25 6.40
C LYS A 282 2.25 17.88 5.31
N TYR A 283 2.38 19.18 5.11
CA TYR A 283 1.75 19.88 4.01
C TYR A 283 2.66 19.87 2.78
N ASP A 284 2.09 19.63 1.63
CA ASP A 284 2.74 19.78 0.33
C ASP A 284 2.07 20.92 -0.44
N GLU A 285 2.85 21.97 -0.75
CA GLU A 285 2.35 23.19 -1.38
C GLU A 285 1.88 22.98 -2.82
N ARG A 286 2.50 22.03 -3.54
CA ARG A 286 2.19 21.77 -4.94
C ARG A 286 0.84 21.08 -5.11
N THR A 287 0.59 20.07 -4.29
CA THR A 287 -0.63 19.26 -4.37
C THR A 287 -1.73 19.75 -3.43
N LYS A 288 -1.44 20.72 -2.58
CA LYS A 288 -2.34 21.22 -1.52
C LYS A 288 -2.86 20.12 -0.60
N THR A 289 -2.07 19.06 -0.40
CA THR A 289 -2.46 17.92 0.43
C THR A 289 -1.80 17.98 1.80
N LEU A 290 -2.55 17.63 2.83
CA LEU A 290 -2.14 17.60 4.23
C LEU A 290 -2.56 16.28 4.88
N PRO A 291 -1.81 15.18 4.69
CA PRO A 291 -2.07 13.96 5.44
C PRO A 291 -1.70 14.13 6.92
N VAL A 292 -2.61 13.69 7.79
CA VAL A 292 -2.47 13.67 9.25
C VAL A 292 -2.37 12.21 9.71
N PHE A 293 -1.30 11.90 10.44
CA PHE A 293 -0.96 10.54 10.87
C PHE A 293 -1.16 10.39 12.37
N ILE A 294 -2.10 9.54 12.75
CA ILE A 294 -2.49 9.31 14.15
C ILE A 294 -2.11 7.90 14.59
N ASN A 295 -1.43 7.81 15.74
CA ASN A 295 -1.37 6.59 16.53
C ASN A 295 -2.47 6.72 17.59
N TYR A 296 -3.54 5.93 17.48
CA TYR A 296 -4.72 6.11 18.32
C TYR A 296 -4.46 5.74 19.79
N ASP A 297 -3.90 4.54 20.02
CA ASP A 297 -3.46 4.14 21.36
C ASP A 297 -2.09 4.75 21.64
N ILE A 298 -2.04 5.62 22.61
CA ILE A 298 -0.78 6.14 23.15
C ILE A 298 -0.48 5.34 24.41
N ASP A 299 0.71 4.70 24.43
CA ASP A 299 1.20 4.00 25.61
C ASP A 299 1.21 4.96 26.82
N GLU A 300 0.57 4.56 27.92
CA GLU A 300 0.48 5.35 29.15
C GLU A 300 1.85 5.74 29.72
N ASN A 301 2.89 4.98 29.43
CA ASN A 301 4.27 5.25 29.84
C ASN A 301 5.04 6.09 28.83
N SER A 302 4.46 6.41 27.66
CA SER A 302 5.17 7.15 26.63
C SER A 302 5.23 8.66 26.94
N PHE A 303 6.28 9.32 26.44
CA PHE A 303 6.43 10.77 26.47
C PHE A 303 5.27 11.51 25.77
N ASN A 304 4.51 10.81 24.94
CA ASN A 304 3.39 11.34 24.17
C ASN A 304 2.01 11.19 24.86
N ARG A 305 1.95 10.76 26.10
CA ARG A 305 0.70 10.55 26.85
C ARG A 305 -0.21 11.79 26.89
N ASP A 306 0.37 12.99 26.84
CA ASP A 306 -0.39 14.24 26.90
C ASP A 306 -0.98 14.66 25.54
N TYR A 307 -0.83 13.84 24.48
CA TYR A 307 -1.49 14.07 23.20
C TYR A 307 -2.87 13.44 23.20
N THR A 308 -3.90 14.28 23.16
CA THR A 308 -5.29 13.81 23.07
C THR A 308 -5.73 13.79 21.62
N HIS A 309 -5.88 12.57 21.09
CA HIS A 309 -6.53 12.33 19.80
C HIS A 309 -7.79 11.54 20.05
N GLY A 310 -8.87 11.79 19.35
CA GLY A 310 -10.05 11.00 19.55
C GLY A 310 -11.20 11.33 18.63
N PHE A 311 -12.06 10.34 18.47
CA PHE A 311 -13.35 10.54 17.84
C PHE A 311 -14.28 11.34 18.74
N LEU A 312 -15.06 12.20 18.15
CA LEU A 312 -16.08 13.02 18.78
C LEU A 312 -17.44 12.67 18.14
N PRO A 313 -18.57 13.03 18.79
CA PRO A 313 -19.89 12.86 18.18
C PRO A 313 -19.98 13.46 16.76
N ASP A 314 -20.97 13.02 16.00
CA ASP A 314 -21.30 13.56 14.66
C ASP A 314 -20.15 13.52 13.66
N ASN A 315 -19.39 12.43 13.61
CA ASN A 315 -18.19 12.28 12.79
C ASN A 315 -17.10 13.31 13.08
N GLY A 316 -17.10 13.85 14.29
CA GLY A 316 -16.04 14.73 14.75
C GLY A 316 -14.76 13.98 15.06
N PHE A 317 -13.64 14.68 14.97
CA PHE A 317 -12.32 14.17 15.35
C PHE A 317 -11.48 15.32 15.92
N THR A 318 -10.59 15.00 16.84
CA THR A 318 -9.64 15.98 17.39
C THR A 318 -8.22 15.45 17.35
N SER A 319 -7.28 16.34 17.06
CA SER A 319 -5.84 16.04 17.14
C SER A 319 -5.04 17.25 17.60
N MET A 320 -3.81 17.01 18.01
CA MET A 320 -2.88 18.05 18.43
C MET A 320 -1.76 18.28 17.41
N SER A 321 -1.29 19.53 17.35
CA SER A 321 -0.14 19.92 16.57
C SER A 321 1.17 19.29 17.07
N LYS A 322 2.26 19.50 16.36
CA LYS A 322 3.62 19.25 16.85
C LYS A 322 3.91 20.13 18.07
N PRO A 323 4.84 19.73 18.96
CA PRO A 323 5.24 20.52 20.11
C PRO A 323 5.72 21.92 19.76
N ARG A 324 5.59 22.84 20.69
CA ARG A 324 6.06 24.25 20.58
C ARG A 324 5.41 25.02 19.44
N ARG A 325 4.11 24.79 19.25
CA ARG A 325 3.28 25.53 18.29
C ARG A 325 2.33 26.47 19.03
N ASN A 326 2.04 27.60 18.41
CA ASN A 326 1.06 28.60 18.86
C ASN A 326 0.12 28.96 17.71
N LEU A 327 -0.88 29.77 17.97
CA LEU A 327 -1.91 30.14 16.98
C LEU A 327 -1.36 30.91 15.76
N GLU A 328 -0.19 31.54 15.90
CA GLU A 328 0.51 32.26 14.83
C GLU A 328 1.42 31.34 14.00
N SER A 329 1.52 30.06 14.37
CA SER A 329 2.34 29.09 13.64
C SER A 329 1.80 28.88 12.23
N LYS A 330 2.70 28.81 11.24
CA LYS A 330 2.37 28.61 9.83
C LYS A 330 1.51 27.38 9.57
N GLU A 331 1.58 26.36 10.44
CA GLU A 331 0.72 25.19 10.36
C GLU A 331 -0.77 25.54 10.49
N CYS A 332 -1.13 26.55 11.29
CA CYS A 332 -2.54 26.99 11.38
C CYS A 332 -3.07 27.45 10.04
N GLU A 333 -2.26 28.17 9.27
CA GLU A 333 -2.65 28.63 7.93
C GLU A 333 -2.98 27.43 7.02
N TYR A 334 -2.15 26.36 7.07
CA TYR A 334 -2.39 25.17 6.24
C TYR A 334 -3.68 24.44 6.64
N PHE A 335 -3.95 24.30 7.95
CA PHE A 335 -5.13 23.61 8.44
C PHE A 335 -6.44 24.36 8.17
N TYR A 336 -6.41 25.69 8.11
CA TYR A 336 -7.60 26.52 7.93
C TYR A 336 -7.70 27.15 6.53
N ASN A 337 -6.83 26.78 5.61
CA ASN A 337 -6.93 27.19 4.20
C ASN A 337 -7.95 26.30 3.48
N ASP A 338 -8.97 26.89 2.87
CA ASP A 338 -10.05 26.18 2.16
C ASP A 338 -9.54 25.32 0.99
N ASP A 339 -8.41 25.69 0.37
CA ASP A 339 -7.79 24.91 -0.71
C ASP A 339 -7.05 23.66 -0.22
N THR A 340 -6.80 23.55 1.10
CA THR A 340 -6.04 22.42 1.65
C THR A 340 -6.94 21.20 1.82
N LYS A 341 -6.57 20.12 1.16
CA LYS A 341 -7.21 18.82 1.33
C LYS A 341 -6.55 18.07 2.48
N ILE A 342 -7.25 17.92 3.60
CA ILE A 342 -6.75 17.24 4.81
C ILE A 342 -7.23 15.79 4.79
N TYR A 343 -6.31 14.84 4.98
CA TYR A 343 -6.60 13.41 4.94
C TYR A 343 -6.17 12.71 6.22
N LEU A 344 -7.03 11.83 6.74
CA LEU A 344 -6.78 11.09 7.98
C LEU A 344 -6.17 9.72 7.68
N PHE A 345 -4.99 9.49 8.23
CA PHE A 345 -4.31 8.21 8.26
C PHE A 345 -4.11 7.76 9.71
N MET A 346 -4.64 6.60 10.07
CA MET A 346 -4.65 6.16 11.46
C MET A 346 -4.17 4.73 11.61
N ARG A 347 -3.45 4.46 12.68
CA ARG A 347 -3.16 3.11 13.16
C ARG A 347 -3.44 3.00 14.65
N LYS A 348 -3.72 1.79 15.14
CA LYS A 348 -4.07 1.62 16.57
C LYS A 348 -2.87 1.97 17.44
N ASN A 349 -1.70 1.34 17.21
CA ASN A 349 -0.49 1.63 17.97
C ASN A 349 0.78 1.47 17.11
N LYS A 350 1.94 1.85 17.69
CA LYS A 350 3.25 1.77 17.02
C LYS A 350 3.77 0.34 16.88
N GLU A 351 3.28 -0.57 17.70
CA GLU A 351 3.79 -1.94 17.82
C GLU A 351 2.98 -2.94 17.01
N ASP A 352 2.01 -2.48 16.22
CA ASP A 352 1.32 -3.36 15.28
C ASP A 352 2.38 -4.11 14.46
N LYS A 353 2.31 -5.45 14.55
CA LYS A 353 3.33 -6.41 14.08
C LYS A 353 3.65 -6.36 12.57
N ASP A 354 2.92 -5.56 11.82
CA ASP A 354 3.21 -5.27 10.41
C ASP A 354 4.52 -4.47 10.21
N GLY A 355 5.25 -4.21 11.30
CA GLY A 355 6.67 -3.80 11.37
C GLY A 355 7.02 -2.45 10.80
N ALA A 356 6.27 -1.92 9.89
CA ALA A 356 6.55 -0.66 9.21
C ALA A 356 5.35 0.26 9.38
N ARG A 357 5.50 1.40 9.89
CA ARG A 357 4.71 2.63 9.89
C ARG A 357 3.60 2.64 8.82
N ILE A 358 2.65 1.70 8.96
CA ILE A 358 1.53 1.45 8.05
C ILE A 358 0.28 1.97 8.72
N PHE A 359 -0.54 2.72 7.97
CA PHE A 359 -1.74 3.40 8.47
C PHE A 359 -2.94 3.04 7.61
N TYR A 360 -4.11 2.92 8.22
CA TYR A 360 -5.38 2.88 7.50
C TYR A 360 -5.74 4.28 7.00
N PHE A 361 -6.16 4.37 5.76
CA PHE A 361 -6.74 5.59 5.20
C PHE A 361 -8.22 5.70 5.60
N LEU A 362 -8.58 6.78 6.30
CA LEU A 362 -9.93 7.00 6.81
C LEU A 362 -10.69 8.13 6.08
N GLY A 363 -10.14 8.64 5.01
CA GLY A 363 -10.79 9.64 4.16
C GLY A 363 -10.39 11.08 4.44
N GLU A 364 -11.14 11.99 3.83
CA GLU A 364 -10.97 13.42 3.95
C GLU A 364 -11.61 13.94 5.24
N MET A 365 -11.01 14.94 5.84
CA MET A 365 -11.58 15.71 6.95
C MET A 365 -11.38 17.20 6.72
N ARG A 366 -12.21 18.02 7.36
CA ARG A 366 -12.10 19.49 7.34
C ARG A 366 -12.06 20.01 8.76
N THR A 367 -11.27 21.04 9.00
CA THR A 367 -11.27 21.76 10.28
C THR A 367 -12.63 22.42 10.54
N VAL A 368 -13.04 22.41 11.79
CA VAL A 368 -14.27 23.03 12.26
C VAL A 368 -14.01 23.80 13.57
N GLY A 369 -14.67 24.94 13.72
CA GLY A 369 -14.48 25.80 14.90
C GLY A 369 -13.06 26.40 14.97
N GLU A 370 -12.76 27.03 16.10
CA GLU A 370 -11.48 27.70 16.34
C GLU A 370 -10.45 26.75 16.96
N PRO A 371 -9.16 26.83 16.56
CA PRO A 371 -8.09 26.08 17.19
C PRO A 371 -7.89 26.55 18.64
N LYS A 372 -7.53 25.63 19.54
CA LYS A 372 -7.26 25.96 20.94
C LYS A 372 -5.80 25.75 21.29
N LEU A 373 -5.19 26.73 21.94
CA LEU A 373 -3.88 26.59 22.55
C LEU A 373 -3.98 25.74 23.83
N VAL A 374 -3.19 24.68 23.90
CA VAL A 374 -3.14 23.77 25.05
C VAL A 374 -1.72 23.71 25.59
N HIS A 375 -1.58 23.87 26.91
CA HIS A 375 -0.33 23.68 27.61
C HIS A 375 -0.24 22.22 28.09
N ARG A 376 0.83 21.54 27.72
CA ARG A 376 1.08 20.16 28.14
C ARG A 376 1.70 20.15 29.52
N GLU A 377 1.04 19.55 30.49
CA GLU A 377 1.44 19.57 31.90
C GLU A 377 2.84 18.96 32.13
N ARG A 378 3.17 17.85 31.48
CA ARG A 378 4.43 17.12 31.70
C ARG A 378 5.64 17.75 31.01
N SER A 379 5.48 18.19 29.76
CA SER A 379 6.60 18.73 28.97
C SER A 379 6.76 20.24 29.11
N GLY A 380 5.72 20.94 29.59
CA GLY A 380 5.66 22.41 29.58
C GLY A 380 5.52 23.02 28.19
N ASP A 381 5.48 22.21 27.14
CA ASP A 381 5.33 22.66 25.77
C ASP A 381 3.90 23.11 25.47
N THR A 382 3.77 24.02 24.50
CA THR A 382 2.47 24.38 23.92
C THR A 382 2.18 23.57 22.68
N VAL A 383 0.92 23.21 22.49
CA VAL A 383 0.39 22.57 21.28
C VAL A 383 -0.94 23.22 20.92
N ILE A 384 -1.33 23.09 19.67
CA ILE A 384 -2.62 23.53 19.18
C ILE A 384 -3.52 22.32 19.04
N GLN A 385 -4.70 22.37 19.61
CA GLN A 385 -5.74 21.38 19.42
C GLN A 385 -6.61 21.81 18.25
N PHE A 386 -6.70 20.94 17.25
CA PHE A 386 -7.54 21.10 16.08
C PHE A 386 -8.78 20.22 16.20
N TYR A 387 -9.89 20.71 15.69
CA TYR A 387 -11.15 19.99 15.61
C TYR A 387 -11.52 19.81 14.15
N TYR A 388 -12.00 18.61 13.81
CA TYR A 388 -12.32 18.23 12.45
C TYR A 388 -13.69 17.60 12.33
N LYS A 389 -14.28 17.70 11.16
CA LYS A 389 -15.39 16.91 10.67
C LYS A 389 -14.88 15.94 9.62
N ILE A 390 -15.00 14.63 9.87
CA ILE A 390 -14.69 13.59 8.90
C ILE A 390 -15.80 13.58 7.85
N GLN A 391 -15.42 13.66 6.57
CA GLN A 391 -16.36 13.86 5.47
C GLN A 391 -17.13 12.60 5.07
N THR A 392 -16.63 11.43 5.43
CA THR A 392 -17.29 10.15 5.24
C THR A 392 -17.37 9.45 6.58
N PRO A 393 -18.58 9.09 7.08
CA PRO A 393 -18.71 8.39 8.35
C PRO A 393 -17.79 7.17 8.43
N ILE A 394 -17.11 7.03 9.55
CA ILE A 394 -16.26 5.87 9.79
C ILE A 394 -17.13 4.63 9.91
N ARG A 395 -16.77 3.58 9.21
CA ARG A 395 -17.43 2.29 9.27
C ARG A 395 -17.35 1.73 10.70
N GLU A 396 -18.45 1.16 11.19
CA GLU A 396 -18.61 0.74 12.59
C GLU A 396 -17.50 -0.20 13.06
N ASP A 397 -17.12 -1.20 12.25
CA ASP A 397 -16.04 -2.13 12.57
C ASP A 397 -14.67 -1.45 12.73
N MET A 398 -14.42 -0.40 11.92
CA MET A 398 -13.20 0.41 12.04
C MET A 398 -13.21 1.26 13.28
N TYR A 399 -14.36 1.88 13.59
CA TYR A 399 -14.53 2.65 14.83
C TYR A 399 -14.28 1.77 16.04
N GLU A 400 -14.93 0.60 16.11
CA GLU A 400 -14.73 -0.38 17.19
C GLU A 400 -13.25 -0.83 17.25
N TYR A 401 -12.62 -1.12 16.12
CA TYR A 401 -11.21 -1.54 16.08
C TYR A 401 -10.29 -0.53 16.75
N PHE A 402 -10.51 0.77 16.52
CA PHE A 402 -9.69 1.82 17.12
C PHE A 402 -10.03 2.08 18.59
N THR A 403 -11.33 2.10 18.95
CA THR A 403 -11.81 2.55 20.25
C THR A 403 -11.89 1.46 21.33
N GLN A 404 -11.98 0.19 20.95
CA GLN A 404 -12.00 -0.90 21.93
C GLN A 404 -10.62 -1.11 22.54
N ASP A 405 -10.59 -1.19 23.86
CA ASP A 405 -9.41 -1.59 24.63
C ASP A 405 -8.93 -2.99 24.21
N ARG A 406 -7.64 -3.23 24.33
CA ARG A 406 -7.09 -4.59 24.14
C ARG A 406 -7.63 -5.49 25.24
N ILE A 407 -8.41 -6.50 24.88
CA ILE A 407 -8.75 -7.62 25.77
C ILE A 407 -7.51 -8.51 25.92
#